data_a863895358e6f05c473a234b4fb1630e
#
_entry.id   a863895358e6f05c473a234b4fb1630e
#
_cell.length_a   1.000
_cell.length_b   1.000
_cell.length_c   1.000
_cell.angle_alpha   90.00
_cell.angle_beta   90.00
_cell.angle_gamma   90.00
#
_symmetry.space_group_name_H-M   'P 1'
#
loop_
_entity.id
_entity.type
_entity.pdbx_description
1 polymer ?
#
loop_
_entity_poly.entity_id
_entity_poly.type
_entity_poly.pdbx_seq_one_letter_code
_entity_poly.pdbx_strand_id
1 'polypeptide(L)'
;MDQETLAAYDTGAVGFAKDWHDQPPPADLYALVRRFFRPGGRTADIGCGSGREVAFLVSNGFDAIGYDGSDALLEQARVRYPKLQFRPAFLPGLAGLPDGSFDNALCETVIMHLPREQIAPAVHRVLQVLKPDGILYLSWRVTDGADWRDPAGRLYTAFDGELVRKALGGATVLLDDEPVSLSSGKKIHRIVARKAH
;
A
#
# COMPACT_ATOMS: atom_id res chain seq x y z
N MET A 1 -11.79 -4.89 -5.25
CA MET A 1 -11.86 -4.45 -3.83
C MET A 1 -13.01 -5.16 -3.16
N ASP A 2 -12.80 -5.66 -1.95
CA ASP A 2 -13.86 -6.24 -1.11
C ASP A 2 -14.76 -5.11 -0.56
N GLN A 3 -16.06 -5.18 -0.87
CA GLN A 3 -17.02 -4.09 -0.56
C GLN A 3 -17.29 -3.95 0.94
N GLU A 4 -17.30 -5.06 1.67
CA GLU A 4 -17.50 -5.06 3.12
C GLU A 4 -16.30 -4.43 3.84
N THR A 5 -15.08 -4.74 3.39
CA THR A 5 -13.86 -4.08 3.88
C THR A 5 -13.90 -2.57 3.63
N LEU A 6 -14.32 -2.16 2.43
CA LEU A 6 -14.43 -0.72 2.11
C LEU A 6 -15.44 -0.02 3.02
N ALA A 7 -16.63 -0.62 3.21
CA ALA A 7 -17.65 -0.09 4.12
C ALA A 7 -17.16 -0.03 5.57
N ALA A 8 -16.36 -1.01 6.01
CA ALA A 8 -15.76 -1.00 7.34
C ALA A 8 -14.79 0.18 7.52
N TYR A 9 -13.96 0.46 6.51
CA TYR A 9 -13.06 1.61 6.53
C TYR A 9 -13.81 2.94 6.51
N ASP A 10 -14.85 3.07 5.69
CA ASP A 10 -15.68 4.30 5.66
C ASP A 10 -16.38 4.54 7.01
N THR A 11 -16.96 3.49 7.59
CA THR A 11 -17.66 3.60 8.88
C THR A 11 -16.70 3.92 10.03
N GLY A 12 -15.51 3.30 10.04
CA GLY A 12 -14.53 3.41 11.13
C GLY A 12 -13.44 4.46 10.91
N ALA A 13 -13.50 5.28 9.85
CA ALA A 13 -12.40 6.13 9.39
C ALA A 13 -11.76 6.99 10.46
N VAL A 14 -12.54 7.65 11.33
CA VAL A 14 -12.04 8.50 12.42
C VAL A 14 -11.22 7.68 13.41
N GLY A 15 -11.74 6.51 13.81
CA GLY A 15 -11.06 5.61 14.74
C GLY A 15 -9.76 5.07 14.15
N PHE A 16 -9.81 4.53 12.93
CA PHE A 16 -8.63 4.04 12.23
C PHE A 16 -7.56 5.12 12.04
N ALA A 17 -7.96 6.32 11.59
CA ALA A 17 -7.03 7.43 11.41
C ALA A 17 -6.34 7.84 12.72
N LYS A 18 -7.08 7.84 13.84
CA LYS A 18 -6.51 8.09 15.17
C LYS A 18 -5.55 6.99 15.58
N ASP A 19 -5.96 5.72 15.49
CA ASP A 19 -5.16 4.57 15.93
C ASP A 19 -3.83 4.50 15.16
N TRP A 20 -3.86 4.70 13.82
CA TRP A 20 -2.64 4.71 13.01
C TRP A 20 -1.73 5.89 13.31
N HIS A 21 -2.31 7.04 13.67
CA HIS A 21 -1.52 8.20 14.07
C HIS A 21 -0.81 7.99 15.42
N ASP A 22 -1.49 7.33 16.35
CA ASP A 22 -0.98 7.08 17.70
C ASP A 22 0.05 5.91 17.73
N GLN A 23 0.09 5.07 16.69
CA GLN A 23 1.10 4.03 16.56
C GLN A 23 2.50 4.61 16.34
N PRO A 24 3.54 3.90 16.80
CA PRO A 24 4.93 4.27 16.48
C PRO A 24 5.12 4.40 14.94
N PRO A 25 5.97 5.33 14.48
CA PRO A 25 6.32 5.40 13.07
C PRO A 25 6.90 4.08 12.57
N PRO A 26 6.57 3.62 11.35
CA PRO A 26 7.14 2.41 10.77
C PRO A 26 8.58 2.67 10.30
N ALA A 27 9.51 2.76 11.25
CA ALA A 27 10.90 3.14 10.98
C ALA A 27 11.60 2.17 10.03
N ASP A 28 11.24 0.90 10.06
CA ASP A 28 11.72 -0.15 9.15
C ASP A 28 11.27 0.09 7.70
N LEU A 29 9.98 0.41 7.48
CA LEU A 29 9.47 0.83 6.17
C LEU A 29 10.21 2.08 5.68
N TYR A 30 10.33 3.10 6.54
CA TYR A 30 10.97 4.36 6.17
C TYR A 30 12.45 4.19 5.80
N ALA A 31 13.15 3.26 6.44
CA ALA A 31 14.52 2.90 6.06
C ALA A 31 14.59 2.27 4.65
N LEU A 32 13.63 1.39 4.32
CA LEU A 32 13.57 0.76 3.00
C LEU A 32 13.20 1.78 1.90
N VAL A 33 12.26 2.68 2.16
CA VAL A 33 11.93 3.77 1.23
C VAL A 33 13.17 4.61 0.92
N ARG A 34 13.91 5.06 1.95
CA ARG A 34 15.14 5.83 1.73
C ARG A 34 16.23 5.05 0.99
N ARG A 35 16.27 3.73 1.16
CA ARG A 35 17.29 2.85 0.54
C ARG A 35 16.99 2.56 -0.92
N PHE A 36 15.74 2.32 -1.27
CA PHE A 36 15.40 1.74 -2.56
C PHE A 36 14.66 2.69 -3.50
N PHE A 37 13.85 3.62 -2.97
CA PHE A 37 13.08 4.53 -3.82
C PHE A 37 13.99 5.51 -4.55
N ARG A 38 13.60 5.89 -5.75
CA ARG A 38 14.28 6.94 -6.52
C ARG A 38 14.09 8.27 -5.82
N PRO A 39 15.17 8.92 -5.35
CA PRO A 39 15.08 10.20 -4.64
C PRO A 39 14.40 11.27 -5.52
N GLY A 40 13.50 12.05 -4.92
CA GLY A 40 12.75 13.08 -5.66
C GLY A 40 11.72 12.55 -6.66
N GLY A 41 11.63 11.23 -6.82
CA GLY A 41 10.76 10.60 -7.80
C GLY A 41 9.28 10.76 -7.49
N ARG A 42 8.47 10.82 -8.56
CA ARG A 42 7.01 10.81 -8.43
C ARG A 42 6.55 9.49 -7.85
N THR A 43 5.84 9.56 -6.73
CA THR A 43 5.52 8.39 -5.90
C THR A 43 4.01 8.27 -5.69
N ALA A 44 3.46 7.08 -5.98
CA ALA A 44 2.09 6.73 -5.59
C ALA A 44 2.10 5.98 -4.25
N ASP A 45 1.34 6.45 -3.28
CA ASP A 45 1.01 5.70 -2.07
C ASP A 45 -0.39 5.10 -2.23
N ILE A 46 -0.46 3.79 -2.46
CA ILE A 46 -1.67 3.04 -2.81
C ILE A 46 -2.23 2.39 -1.56
N GLY A 47 -3.46 2.77 -1.19
CA GLY A 47 -4.06 2.46 0.10
C GLY A 47 -3.49 3.37 1.19
N CYS A 48 -3.40 4.66 0.91
CA CYS A 48 -2.75 5.65 1.77
C CYS A 48 -3.47 5.92 3.10
N GLY A 49 -4.70 5.42 3.26
CA GLY A 49 -5.50 5.64 4.46
C GLY A 49 -5.60 7.11 4.85
N SER A 50 -5.23 7.43 6.08
CA SER A 50 -5.23 8.80 6.63
C SER A 50 -3.97 9.63 6.28
N GLY A 51 -3.11 9.16 5.36
CA GLY A 51 -2.05 9.95 4.71
C GLY A 51 -0.72 10.05 5.46
N ARG A 52 -0.47 9.21 6.47
CA ARG A 52 0.76 9.25 7.26
C ARG A 52 2.01 9.03 6.39
N GLU A 53 1.97 8.04 5.52
CA GLU A 53 3.08 7.68 4.63
C GLU A 53 3.28 8.74 3.55
N VAL A 54 2.21 9.34 3.01
CA VAL A 54 2.32 10.48 2.08
C VAL A 54 3.04 11.65 2.74
N ALA A 55 2.71 11.96 4.00
CA ALA A 55 3.37 13.04 4.74
C ALA A 55 4.87 12.74 4.95
N PHE A 56 5.22 11.49 5.28
CA PHE A 56 6.61 11.06 5.35
C PHE A 56 7.33 11.21 4.00
N LEU A 57 6.73 10.73 2.91
CA LEU A 57 7.31 10.79 1.58
C LEU A 57 7.60 12.25 1.18
N VAL A 58 6.61 13.14 1.29
CA VAL A 58 6.78 14.56 0.95
C VAL A 58 7.84 15.24 1.82
N SER A 59 7.86 14.96 3.13
CA SER A 59 8.88 15.52 4.03
C SER A 59 10.31 15.01 3.75
N ASN A 60 10.43 13.89 3.02
CA ASN A 60 11.71 13.34 2.56
C ASN A 60 11.99 13.66 1.06
N GLY A 61 11.28 14.63 0.48
CA GLY A 61 11.58 15.20 -0.84
C GLY A 61 10.97 14.44 -2.04
N PHE A 62 10.05 13.47 -1.82
CA PHE A 62 9.34 12.80 -2.91
C PHE A 62 8.14 13.63 -3.40
N ASP A 63 7.84 13.58 -4.69
CA ASP A 63 6.58 14.08 -5.26
C ASP A 63 5.50 13.00 -5.05
N ALA A 64 4.88 12.99 -3.87
CA ALA A 64 3.97 11.93 -3.48
C ALA A 64 2.49 12.32 -3.57
N ILE A 65 1.67 11.38 -4.06
CA ILE A 65 0.22 11.45 -4.10
C ILE A 65 -0.34 10.20 -3.42
N GLY A 66 -1.26 10.39 -2.47
CA GLY A 66 -1.98 9.30 -1.83
C GLY A 66 -3.22 8.89 -2.61
N TYR A 67 -3.46 7.59 -2.69
CA TYR A 67 -4.64 6.99 -3.30
C TYR A 67 -5.29 6.00 -2.34
N ASP A 68 -6.58 6.12 -2.12
CA ASP A 68 -7.35 5.19 -1.30
C ASP A 68 -8.75 4.97 -1.87
N GLY A 69 -9.37 3.84 -1.53
CA GLY A 69 -10.72 3.52 -1.90
C GLY A 69 -11.79 4.11 -0.96
N SER A 70 -11.42 4.43 0.28
CA SER A 70 -12.31 4.99 1.28
C SER A 70 -12.31 6.51 1.21
N ASP A 71 -13.43 7.09 0.79
CA ASP A 71 -13.61 8.54 0.77
C ASP A 71 -13.54 9.15 2.17
N ALA A 72 -14.01 8.42 3.18
CA ALA A 72 -13.96 8.88 4.56
C ALA A 72 -12.51 8.92 5.12
N LEU A 73 -11.65 7.95 4.76
CA LEU A 73 -10.23 8.00 5.11
C LEU A 73 -9.51 9.13 4.36
N LEU A 74 -9.81 9.33 3.08
CA LEU A 74 -9.26 10.45 2.31
C LEU A 74 -9.64 11.81 2.91
N GLU A 75 -10.84 11.93 3.46
CA GLU A 75 -11.25 13.15 4.17
C GLU A 75 -10.42 13.35 5.45
N GLN A 76 -10.17 12.29 6.23
CA GLN A 76 -9.27 12.36 7.39
C GLN A 76 -7.84 12.79 6.97
N ALA A 77 -7.37 12.27 5.84
CA ALA A 77 -6.06 12.64 5.29
C ALA A 77 -6.02 14.13 4.89
N ARG A 78 -7.03 14.63 4.18
CA ARG A 78 -7.12 16.05 3.76
C ARG A 78 -7.21 17.01 4.96
N VAL A 79 -7.99 16.67 5.97
CA VAL A 79 -8.09 17.46 7.21
C VAL A 79 -6.74 17.53 7.92
N ARG A 80 -6.04 16.41 8.03
CA ARG A 80 -4.74 16.35 8.73
C ARG A 80 -3.60 16.97 7.94
N TYR A 81 -3.60 16.80 6.62
CA TYR A 81 -2.52 17.23 5.73
C TYR A 81 -3.06 18.08 4.56
N PRO A 82 -3.62 19.28 4.81
CA PRO A 82 -4.35 20.05 3.81
C PRO A 82 -3.50 20.54 2.63
N LYS A 83 -2.18 20.43 2.71
CA LYS A 83 -1.26 20.82 1.62
C LYS A 83 -0.83 19.63 0.75
N LEU A 84 -1.21 18.41 1.12
CA LEU A 84 -0.84 17.20 0.39
C LEU A 84 -1.96 16.76 -0.57
N GLN A 85 -1.61 15.92 -1.53
CA GLN A 85 -2.55 15.47 -2.54
C GLN A 85 -3.09 14.08 -2.21
N PHE A 86 -4.43 13.94 -2.20
CA PHE A 86 -5.14 12.69 -1.96
C PHE A 86 -6.25 12.52 -2.98
N ARG A 87 -6.35 11.34 -3.62
CA ARG A 87 -7.29 11.05 -4.71
C ARG A 87 -7.94 9.68 -4.51
N PRO A 88 -9.20 9.51 -4.92
CA PRO A 88 -9.85 8.21 -4.87
C PRO A 88 -9.28 7.28 -5.95
N ALA A 89 -8.82 6.13 -5.56
CA ALA A 89 -8.53 4.98 -6.43
C ALA A 89 -8.30 3.73 -5.58
N PHE A 90 -8.68 2.57 -6.10
CA PHE A 90 -8.55 1.30 -5.38
C PHE A 90 -8.13 0.14 -6.29
N LEU A 91 -7.48 -0.82 -5.68
CA LEU A 91 -7.09 -2.08 -6.32
C LEU A 91 -8.33 -2.96 -6.59
N PRO A 92 -8.29 -3.79 -7.65
CA PRO A 92 -7.15 -4.01 -8.53
C PRO A 92 -7.02 -3.00 -9.67
N GLY A 93 -8.01 -2.14 -9.93
CA GLY A 93 -8.09 -1.36 -11.17
C GLY A 93 -7.23 -0.10 -11.18
N LEU A 94 -7.08 0.62 -10.06
CA LEU A 94 -6.42 1.93 -9.94
C LEU A 94 -6.90 2.90 -11.03
N ALA A 95 -8.22 3.06 -11.16
CA ALA A 95 -8.80 3.94 -12.16
C ALA A 95 -8.23 5.37 -12.05
N GLY A 96 -7.91 5.97 -13.19
CA GLY A 96 -7.34 7.32 -13.25
C GLY A 96 -5.82 7.41 -13.04
N LEU A 97 -5.12 6.31 -12.72
CA LEU A 97 -3.66 6.29 -12.69
C LEU A 97 -3.13 5.85 -14.07
N PRO A 98 -2.41 6.73 -14.80
CA PRO A 98 -1.85 6.36 -16.10
C PRO A 98 -0.71 5.34 -15.96
N ASP A 99 -0.54 4.50 -16.96
CA ASP A 99 0.59 3.59 -17.05
C ASP A 99 1.91 4.36 -17.15
N GLY A 100 2.97 3.81 -16.59
CA GLY A 100 4.32 4.38 -16.70
C GLY A 100 4.44 5.81 -16.16
N SER A 101 3.66 6.18 -15.15
CA SER A 101 3.61 7.57 -14.66
C SER A 101 4.34 7.82 -13.33
N PHE A 102 4.73 6.77 -12.61
CA PHE A 102 5.37 6.86 -11.30
C PHE A 102 6.78 6.27 -11.30
N ASP A 103 7.70 6.92 -10.60
CA ASP A 103 9.04 6.41 -10.35
C ASP A 103 9.05 5.40 -9.21
N ASN A 104 8.14 5.58 -8.24
CA ASN A 104 7.97 4.71 -7.09
C ASN A 104 6.49 4.43 -6.80
N ALA A 105 6.20 3.25 -6.27
CA ALA A 105 4.90 2.90 -5.70
C ALA A 105 5.09 2.29 -4.31
N LEU A 106 4.36 2.81 -3.34
CA LEU A 106 4.21 2.26 -2.00
C LEU A 106 2.83 1.62 -1.91
N CYS A 107 2.74 0.39 -1.43
CA CYS A 107 1.48 -0.32 -1.15
C CYS A 107 1.65 -1.12 0.14
N GLU A 108 1.37 -0.47 1.27
CA GLU A 108 1.61 -1.01 2.62
C GLU A 108 0.33 -1.63 3.17
N THR A 109 0.35 -2.95 3.36
CA THR A 109 -0.73 -3.71 4.02
C THR A 109 -2.14 -3.52 3.42
N VAL A 110 -2.24 -3.56 2.09
CA VAL A 110 -3.50 -3.37 1.36
C VAL A 110 -3.99 -4.65 0.70
N ILE A 111 -3.10 -5.39 0.01
CA ILE A 111 -3.53 -6.49 -0.86
C ILE A 111 -4.19 -7.67 -0.13
N MET A 112 -3.95 -7.84 1.17
CA MET A 112 -4.63 -8.84 1.98
C MET A 112 -6.13 -8.57 2.16
N HIS A 113 -6.60 -7.38 1.83
CA HIS A 113 -8.02 -7.01 1.84
C HIS A 113 -8.73 -7.27 0.51
N LEU A 114 -8.04 -7.90 -0.44
CA LEU A 114 -8.63 -8.29 -1.72
C LEU A 114 -9.03 -9.77 -1.69
N PRO A 115 -10.12 -10.15 -2.37
CA PRO A 115 -10.36 -11.56 -2.71
C PRO A 115 -9.14 -12.16 -3.42
N ARG A 116 -8.85 -13.42 -3.16
CA ARG A 116 -7.63 -14.10 -3.64
C ARG A 116 -7.38 -13.95 -5.14
N GLU A 117 -8.43 -14.06 -5.95
CA GLU A 117 -8.38 -13.94 -7.40
C GLU A 117 -8.05 -12.51 -7.89
N GLN A 118 -8.18 -11.50 -7.02
CA GLN A 118 -7.85 -10.11 -7.33
C GLN A 118 -6.41 -9.73 -6.97
N ILE A 119 -5.67 -10.55 -6.23
CA ILE A 119 -4.32 -10.22 -5.76
C ILE A 119 -3.34 -10.11 -6.93
N ALA A 120 -3.25 -11.13 -7.79
CA ALA A 120 -2.35 -11.09 -8.94
C ALA A 120 -2.69 -9.96 -9.92
N PRO A 121 -3.96 -9.73 -10.31
CA PRO A 121 -4.33 -8.54 -11.08
C PRO A 121 -3.93 -7.21 -10.42
N ALA A 122 -4.06 -7.11 -9.10
CA ALA A 122 -3.64 -5.92 -8.36
C ALA A 122 -2.14 -5.66 -8.45
N VAL A 123 -1.31 -6.70 -8.22
CA VAL A 123 0.15 -6.62 -8.35
C VAL A 123 0.57 -6.21 -9.77
N HIS A 124 -0.02 -6.83 -10.79
CA HIS A 124 0.21 -6.44 -12.19
C HIS A 124 -0.13 -4.97 -12.43
N ARG A 125 -1.26 -4.50 -11.91
CA ARG A 125 -1.70 -3.11 -12.09
C ARG A 125 -0.76 -2.12 -11.42
N VAL A 126 -0.26 -2.42 -10.23
CA VAL A 126 0.74 -1.57 -9.56
C VAL A 126 2.04 -1.52 -10.36
N LEU A 127 2.48 -2.63 -10.95
CA LEU A 127 3.64 -2.60 -11.86
C LEU A 127 3.40 -1.79 -13.13
N GLN A 128 2.17 -1.82 -13.68
CA GLN A 128 1.85 -1.05 -14.90
C GLN A 128 1.97 0.46 -14.67
N VAL A 129 1.54 0.99 -13.54
CA VAL A 129 1.61 2.44 -13.25
C VAL A 129 3.06 2.92 -13.05
N LEU A 130 3.99 2.02 -12.75
CA LEU A 130 5.41 2.34 -12.66
C LEU A 130 6.03 2.54 -14.04
N LYS A 131 6.95 3.49 -14.13
CA LYS A 131 7.87 3.64 -15.26
C LYS A 131 8.79 2.42 -15.37
N PRO A 132 9.45 2.20 -16.52
CA PRO A 132 10.58 1.27 -16.60
C PRO A 132 11.59 1.54 -15.48
N ASP A 133 12.11 0.51 -14.86
CA ASP A 133 12.99 0.56 -13.68
C ASP A 133 12.38 1.22 -12.43
N GLY A 134 11.09 1.53 -12.41
CA GLY A 134 10.39 2.06 -11.23
C GLY A 134 10.41 1.07 -10.08
N ILE A 135 10.36 1.59 -8.85
CA ILE A 135 10.47 0.77 -7.63
C ILE A 135 9.11 0.59 -6.98
N LEU A 136 8.77 -0.67 -6.70
CA LEU A 136 7.62 -1.07 -5.90
C LEU A 136 8.08 -1.47 -4.50
N TYR A 137 7.46 -0.92 -3.46
CA TYR A 137 7.36 -1.55 -2.15
C TYR A 137 5.96 -2.10 -2.00
N LEU A 138 5.84 -3.36 -1.68
CA LEU A 138 4.58 -4.06 -1.45
C LEU A 138 4.66 -4.85 -0.17
N SER A 139 3.66 -4.72 0.71
CA SER A 139 3.55 -5.56 1.90
C SER A 139 2.12 -6.02 2.17
N TRP A 140 2.02 -7.08 2.94
CA TRP A 140 0.74 -7.58 3.45
C TRP A 140 0.94 -8.25 4.80
N ARG A 141 -0.11 -8.25 5.60
CA ARG A 141 -0.13 -9.01 6.85
C ARG A 141 -0.23 -10.48 6.53
N VAL A 142 0.67 -11.28 7.08
CA VAL A 142 0.63 -12.74 6.94
C VAL A 142 -0.60 -13.26 7.67
N THR A 143 -1.41 -14.02 6.95
CA THR A 143 -2.60 -14.71 7.46
C THR A 143 -2.40 -16.20 7.27
N ASP A 144 -2.35 -16.93 8.37
CA ASP A 144 -2.20 -18.38 8.36
C ASP A 144 -3.58 -19.07 8.28
N GLY A 145 -3.63 -20.18 7.57
CA GLY A 145 -4.82 -21.04 7.48
C GLY A 145 -5.84 -20.54 6.44
N ALA A 146 -7.00 -20.08 6.90
CA ALA A 146 -8.11 -19.66 6.04
C ALA A 146 -8.33 -18.14 6.07
N ASP A 147 -9.02 -17.64 5.05
CA ASP A 147 -9.52 -16.27 5.04
C ASP A 147 -10.40 -16.02 6.26
N TRP A 148 -10.31 -14.83 6.82
CA TRP A 148 -11.14 -14.41 7.94
C TRP A 148 -11.49 -12.93 7.86
N ARG A 149 -12.50 -12.53 8.64
CA ARG A 149 -12.84 -11.11 8.82
C ARG A 149 -12.63 -10.72 10.28
N ASP A 150 -12.13 -9.52 10.47
CA ASP A 150 -12.03 -8.98 11.81
C ASP A 150 -13.39 -8.46 12.32
N PRO A 151 -13.51 -8.07 13.60
CA PRO A 151 -14.75 -7.56 14.16
C PRO A 151 -15.33 -6.32 13.45
N ALA A 152 -14.51 -5.57 12.69
CA ALA A 152 -14.98 -4.46 11.88
C ALA A 152 -15.49 -4.88 10.49
N GLY A 153 -15.34 -6.16 10.11
CA GLY A 153 -15.76 -6.70 8.82
C GLY A 153 -14.66 -6.71 7.75
N ARG A 154 -13.42 -6.30 8.06
CA ARG A 154 -12.33 -6.27 7.08
C ARG A 154 -11.84 -7.68 6.76
N LEU A 155 -11.79 -8.00 5.47
CA LEU A 155 -11.25 -9.26 4.95
C LEU A 155 -9.74 -9.35 5.19
N TYR A 156 -9.27 -10.52 5.61
CA TYR A 156 -7.86 -10.90 5.64
C TYR A 156 -7.71 -12.22 4.88
N THR A 157 -7.33 -12.11 3.62
CA THR A 157 -7.15 -13.26 2.73
C THR A 157 -5.85 -13.98 3.06
N ALA A 158 -5.95 -15.29 3.22
CA ALA A 158 -4.80 -16.16 3.41
C ALA A 158 -4.22 -16.57 2.05
N PHE A 159 -2.97 -16.23 1.78
CA PHE A 159 -2.28 -16.60 0.55
C PHE A 159 -0.77 -16.71 0.75
N ASP A 160 -0.15 -17.54 -0.07
CA ASP A 160 1.30 -17.70 -0.11
C ASP A 160 1.95 -16.54 -0.87
N GLY A 161 3.11 -16.08 -0.40
CA GLY A 161 3.94 -15.08 -1.07
C GLY A 161 4.33 -15.46 -2.51
N GLU A 162 4.31 -16.76 -2.84
CA GLU A 162 4.54 -17.25 -4.20
C GLU A 162 3.50 -16.73 -5.21
N LEU A 163 2.26 -16.49 -4.78
CA LEU A 163 1.24 -15.83 -5.60
C LEU A 163 1.70 -14.43 -6.05
N VAL A 164 2.28 -13.68 -5.13
CA VAL A 164 2.80 -12.33 -5.42
C VAL A 164 4.07 -12.41 -6.25
N ARG A 165 5.01 -13.31 -5.93
CA ARG A 165 6.26 -13.49 -6.72
C ARG A 165 5.95 -13.81 -8.18
N LYS A 166 5.00 -14.69 -8.44
CA LYS A 166 4.54 -15.01 -9.81
C LYS A 166 3.93 -13.80 -10.51
N ALA A 167 3.13 -13.01 -9.79
CA ALA A 167 2.51 -11.81 -10.34
C ALA A 167 3.50 -10.67 -10.61
N LEU A 168 4.67 -10.66 -9.96
CA LEU A 168 5.74 -9.71 -10.28
C LEU A 168 6.37 -9.96 -11.67
N GLY A 169 6.22 -11.16 -12.22
CA GLY A 169 6.69 -11.50 -13.57
C GLY A 169 8.19 -11.27 -13.73
N GLY A 170 8.57 -10.43 -14.72
CA GLY A 170 9.97 -10.12 -15.03
C GLY A 170 10.61 -9.04 -14.14
N ALA A 171 9.93 -8.55 -13.11
CA ALA A 171 10.52 -7.58 -12.18
C ALA A 171 11.66 -8.20 -11.37
N THR A 172 12.70 -7.41 -11.08
CA THR A 172 13.82 -7.83 -10.23
C THR A 172 13.45 -7.64 -8.76
N VAL A 173 13.39 -8.73 -8.00
CA VAL A 173 13.18 -8.68 -6.54
C VAL A 173 14.47 -8.20 -5.87
N LEU A 174 14.38 -7.11 -5.10
CA LEU A 174 15.49 -6.47 -4.38
C LEU A 174 15.49 -6.83 -2.89
N LEU A 175 14.31 -7.12 -2.34
CA LEU A 175 14.08 -7.58 -0.97
C LEU A 175 12.85 -8.48 -0.95
N ASP A 176 12.90 -9.54 -0.16
CA ASP A 176 11.78 -10.45 0.11
C ASP A 176 11.99 -11.04 1.50
N ASP A 177 11.22 -10.57 2.48
CA ASP A 177 11.35 -11.00 3.88
C ASP A 177 10.02 -10.96 4.67
N GLU A 178 10.02 -11.59 5.84
CA GLU A 178 8.85 -11.66 6.72
C GLU A 178 9.17 -11.15 8.14
N PRO A 179 9.33 -9.85 8.33
CA PRO A 179 9.58 -9.29 9.66
C PRO A 179 8.31 -9.11 10.49
N VAL A 180 8.52 -8.76 11.75
CA VAL A 180 7.48 -8.13 12.59
C VAL A 180 7.55 -6.62 12.37
N SER A 181 6.43 -6.02 11.96
CA SER A 181 6.32 -4.57 11.75
C SER A 181 6.58 -3.79 13.03
N LEU A 182 7.47 -2.80 12.97
CA LEU A 182 7.78 -1.94 14.13
C LEU A 182 6.61 -1.03 14.53
N SER A 183 5.70 -0.74 13.61
CA SER A 183 4.51 0.07 13.89
C SER A 183 3.40 -0.75 14.52
N SER A 184 2.98 -1.83 13.85
CA SER A 184 1.79 -2.59 14.24
C SER A 184 2.07 -3.80 15.16
N GLY A 185 3.33 -4.23 15.30
CA GLY A 185 3.70 -5.46 16.01
C GLY A 185 3.19 -6.75 15.35
N LYS A 186 2.74 -6.68 14.09
CA LYS A 186 2.21 -7.83 13.36
C LYS A 186 3.24 -8.38 12.38
N LYS A 187 3.21 -9.70 12.18
CA LYS A 187 4.01 -10.34 11.12
C LYS A 187 3.49 -9.89 9.76
N ILE A 188 4.39 -9.35 8.96
CA ILE A 188 4.12 -8.92 7.58
C ILE A 188 5.09 -9.64 6.64
N HIS A 189 4.63 -9.89 5.44
CA HIS A 189 5.50 -10.20 4.31
C HIS A 189 5.71 -8.92 3.50
N ARG A 190 6.92 -8.62 3.11
CA ARG A 190 7.23 -7.44 2.30
C ARG A 190 8.18 -7.78 1.16
N ILE A 191 7.91 -7.18 0.02
CA ILE A 191 8.73 -7.30 -1.17
C ILE A 191 9.07 -5.90 -1.67
N VAL A 192 10.34 -5.68 -1.99
CA VAL A 192 10.77 -4.55 -2.81
C VAL A 192 11.18 -5.09 -4.16
N ALA A 193 10.62 -4.55 -5.23
CA ALA A 193 10.90 -4.99 -6.58
C ALA A 193 11.17 -3.80 -7.51
N ARG A 194 12.01 -4.01 -8.52
CA ARG A 194 12.23 -3.08 -9.61
C ARG A 194 11.55 -3.61 -10.85
N LYS A 195 10.66 -2.80 -11.44
CA LYS A 195 10.02 -3.13 -12.72
C LYS A 195 11.09 -3.34 -13.79
N ALA A 196 10.87 -4.32 -14.67
CA ALA A 196 11.70 -4.49 -15.86
C ALA A 196 11.69 -3.24 -16.74
N HIS A 197 12.77 -3.12 -17.51
CA HIS A 197 12.96 -2.00 -18.47
C HIS A 197 11.95 -2.04 -19.61
#